data_3d0824764d437c49bba9ed9d6e7c632e
#
_entry.id   3d0824764d437c49bba9ed9d6e7c632e
#
_cell.length_a   1.000
_cell.length_b   1.000
_cell.length_c   1.000
_cell.angle_alpha   90.00
_cell.angle_beta   90.00
_cell.angle_gamma   90.00
#
_symmetry.space_group_name_H-M   'P 1'
#
loop_
_entity.id
_entity.type
_entity.pdbx_description
1 polymer ?
#
loop_
_entity_poly.entity_id
_entity_poly.type
_entity_poly.pdbx_seq_one_letter_code
_entity_poly.pdbx_strand_id
1 'polypeptide(L)'
;KGWYYHEYQHYRQTGNDTLKKDGTTMNINIIGKQVTIRDDMKALAEKKLAKFDRYFPEGADAVVTVRREEKDQLRVETTISVGGTLFRAEESSSEFKNALTRCVELIEGQIRKNKTRLEKRMKTSFAAAEAAMAVDSAPVPEEGEFEIRKKTFLMKPMTPEEAILQMNLLGHTFYVFEDAENGEMCVVYKRNAGSYGLIVPDKQKA
;
A
#
# COMPACT_ATOMS: atom_id res chain seq x y z
N LYS A 1 -3.59 -1.33 7.24
CA LYS A 1 -2.22 -0.76 7.05
C LYS A 1 -1.12 -1.70 7.58
N GLY A 2 -1.32 -2.47 8.67
CA GLY A 2 -0.32 -3.35 9.27
C GLY A 2 0.01 -4.59 8.43
N TRP A 3 -0.97 -5.19 7.80
CA TRP A 3 -0.79 -6.44 7.02
C TRP A 3 0.12 -6.24 5.81
N TYR A 4 -0.01 -5.10 5.12
CA TYR A 4 0.86 -4.73 4.00
C TYR A 4 2.29 -4.41 4.46
N TYR A 5 2.44 -3.83 5.65
CA TYR A 5 3.77 -3.49 6.17
C TYR A 5 4.54 -4.74 6.61
N HIS A 6 3.85 -5.73 7.19
CA HIS A 6 4.46 -7.00 7.61
C HIS A 6 4.83 -7.87 6.40
N GLU A 7 3.95 -7.96 5.39
CA GLU A 7 4.27 -8.65 4.13
C GLU A 7 5.45 -7.95 3.42
N TYR A 8 5.51 -6.62 3.45
CA TYR A 8 6.60 -5.83 2.90
C TYR A 8 7.93 -6.05 3.64
N GLN A 9 7.94 -6.14 4.97
CA GLN A 9 9.14 -6.44 5.77
C GLN A 9 9.61 -7.89 5.58
N HIS A 10 8.69 -8.83 5.46
CA HIS A 10 9.02 -10.24 5.21
C HIS A 10 9.70 -10.44 3.85
N TYR A 11 9.30 -9.66 2.83
CA TYR A 11 9.94 -9.67 1.51
C TYR A 11 11.34 -9.06 1.49
N ARG A 12 11.67 -8.20 2.43
CA ARG A 12 13.03 -7.64 2.57
C ARG A 12 14.04 -8.68 3.07
N GLN A 13 13.58 -9.72 3.75
CA GLN A 13 14.44 -10.79 4.35
C GLN A 13 14.59 -12.02 3.45
N THR A 14 13.67 -12.27 2.54
CA THR A 14 13.79 -13.37 1.58
C THR A 14 14.52 -12.86 0.33
N GLY A 15 15.81 -13.18 0.23
CA GLY A 15 16.75 -12.73 -0.81
C GLY A 15 16.26 -12.92 -2.25
N ASN A 16 15.39 -12.05 -2.70
CA ASN A 16 15.00 -11.92 -4.09
C ASN A 16 15.79 -10.77 -4.73
N ASP A 17 16.29 -11.01 -5.93
CA ASP A 17 17.15 -10.11 -6.70
C ASP A 17 16.65 -8.67 -6.68
N THR A 18 17.34 -7.82 -5.92
CA THR A 18 17.17 -6.38 -5.96
C THR A 18 17.90 -5.87 -7.19
N LEU A 19 17.17 -5.49 -8.21
CA LEU A 19 17.72 -4.99 -9.46
C LEU A 19 18.01 -3.51 -9.31
N LYS A 20 19.28 -3.14 -9.16
CA LYS A 20 19.76 -1.76 -9.34
C LYS A 20 20.40 -1.66 -10.70
N LYS A 21 19.83 -0.84 -11.57
CA LYS A 21 20.47 -0.45 -12.81
C LYS A 21 21.19 0.88 -12.58
N ASP A 22 22.43 0.99 -13.08
CA ASP A 22 23.18 2.24 -13.00
C ASP A 22 22.32 3.40 -13.54
N GLY A 23 22.06 4.41 -12.68
CA GLY A 23 21.30 5.60 -13.03
C GLY A 23 19.82 5.61 -12.64
N THR A 24 19.24 4.55 -12.04
CA THR A 24 17.90 4.58 -11.46
C THR A 24 17.96 4.80 -9.96
N THR A 25 17.13 5.74 -9.47
CA THR A 25 16.97 5.98 -8.02
C THR A 25 15.99 5.00 -7.38
N MET A 26 15.19 4.30 -8.20
CA MET A 26 14.18 3.35 -7.75
C MET A 26 14.74 1.95 -7.54
N ASN A 27 14.46 1.37 -6.39
CA ASN A 27 14.77 -0.02 -6.08
C ASN A 27 13.58 -0.90 -6.48
N ILE A 28 13.76 -1.81 -7.47
CA ILE A 28 12.68 -2.61 -8.03
C ILE A 28 12.85 -4.07 -7.63
N ASN A 29 11.82 -4.66 -7.04
CA ASN A 29 11.74 -6.08 -6.72
C ASN A 29 10.55 -6.73 -7.44
N ILE A 30 10.77 -7.92 -8.05
CA ILE A 30 9.73 -8.67 -8.76
C ILE A 30 9.56 -10.03 -8.14
N ILE A 31 8.32 -10.37 -7.80
CA ILE A 31 7.95 -11.59 -7.08
C ILE A 31 6.94 -12.38 -7.91
N GLY A 32 7.23 -13.64 -8.17
CA GLY A 32 6.30 -14.57 -8.79
C GLY A 32 5.61 -15.45 -7.73
N LYS A 33 4.28 -15.41 -7.66
CA LYS A 33 3.49 -16.36 -6.87
C LYS A 33 2.90 -17.40 -7.83
N GLN A 34 3.47 -18.61 -7.84
CA GLN A 34 3.15 -19.70 -8.77
C GLN A 34 3.40 -19.35 -10.26
N VAL A 35 4.32 -18.39 -10.49
CA VAL A 35 4.77 -17.94 -11.81
C VAL A 35 6.28 -17.80 -11.77
N THR A 36 6.97 -18.40 -12.72
CA THR A 36 8.41 -18.18 -12.88
C THR A 36 8.66 -16.82 -13.51
N ILE A 37 9.42 -15.98 -12.84
CA ILE A 37 9.81 -14.66 -13.34
C ILE A 37 10.99 -14.84 -14.29
N ARG A 38 10.79 -14.47 -15.56
CA ARG A 38 11.81 -14.52 -16.59
C ARG A 38 12.55 -13.18 -16.69
N ASP A 39 13.73 -13.19 -17.28
CA ASP A 39 14.57 -11.98 -17.42
C ASP A 39 13.93 -10.93 -18.33
N ASP A 40 13.15 -11.34 -19.34
CA ASP A 40 12.37 -10.42 -20.17
C ASP A 40 11.31 -9.64 -19.34
N MET A 41 10.69 -10.30 -18.35
CA MET A 41 9.73 -9.66 -17.44
C MET A 41 10.43 -8.67 -16.50
N LYS A 42 11.63 -9.03 -16.00
CA LYS A 42 12.45 -8.15 -15.16
C LYS A 42 12.84 -6.88 -15.94
N ALA A 43 13.44 -7.04 -17.11
CA ALA A 43 13.85 -5.94 -17.97
C ALA A 43 12.67 -5.02 -18.37
N LEU A 44 11.50 -5.61 -18.62
CA LEU A 44 10.30 -4.85 -18.94
C LEU A 44 9.81 -4.03 -17.74
N ALA A 45 9.81 -4.61 -16.53
CA ALA A 45 9.40 -3.92 -15.32
C ALA A 45 10.34 -2.74 -15.01
N GLU A 46 11.66 -2.94 -15.08
CA GLU A 46 12.65 -1.88 -14.93
C GLU A 46 12.38 -0.74 -15.93
N LYS A 47 12.26 -1.08 -17.20
CA LYS A 47 12.01 -0.09 -18.26
C LYS A 47 10.72 0.71 -18.03
N LYS A 48 9.65 0.05 -17.56
CA LYS A 48 8.34 0.68 -17.36
C LYS A 48 8.29 1.52 -16.09
N LEU A 49 8.96 1.09 -15.03
CA LEU A 49 8.97 1.77 -13.74
C LEU A 49 9.99 2.91 -13.67
N ALA A 50 11.09 2.86 -14.43
CA ALA A 50 12.10 3.92 -14.49
C ALA A 50 11.53 5.30 -14.80
N LYS A 51 10.37 5.38 -15.46
CA LYS A 51 9.70 6.67 -15.69
C LYS A 51 9.30 7.39 -14.41
N PHE A 52 9.18 6.68 -13.29
CA PHE A 52 8.81 7.25 -12.00
C PHE A 52 9.99 7.93 -11.28
N ASP A 53 11.24 7.69 -11.68
CA ASP A 53 12.42 8.37 -11.13
C ASP A 53 12.27 9.90 -11.18
N ARG A 54 11.64 10.43 -12.22
CA ARG A 54 11.33 11.86 -12.35
C ARG A 54 10.42 12.42 -11.26
N TYR A 55 9.62 11.56 -10.61
CA TYR A 55 8.73 11.96 -9.52
C TYR A 55 9.36 11.72 -8.15
N PHE A 56 10.36 10.85 -8.07
CA PHE A 56 10.98 10.41 -6.82
C PHE A 56 12.52 10.47 -6.92
N PRO A 57 13.10 11.68 -7.04
CA PRO A 57 14.53 11.85 -7.23
C PRO A 57 15.38 11.32 -6.08
N GLU A 58 14.80 11.22 -4.88
CA GLU A 58 15.48 10.68 -3.68
C GLU A 58 15.35 9.17 -3.55
N GLY A 59 14.70 8.54 -4.51
CA GLY A 59 14.49 7.11 -4.55
C GLY A 59 13.12 6.69 -4.05
N ALA A 60 12.72 5.50 -4.49
CA ALA A 60 11.51 4.81 -4.06
C ALA A 60 11.72 3.31 -4.14
N ASP A 61 10.99 2.55 -3.34
CA ASP A 61 10.94 1.09 -3.44
C ASP A 61 9.71 0.66 -4.24
N ALA A 62 9.89 -0.15 -5.25
CA ALA A 62 8.81 -0.73 -6.05
C ALA A 62 8.80 -2.25 -5.93
N VAL A 63 7.63 -2.81 -5.68
CA VAL A 63 7.39 -4.26 -5.67
C VAL A 63 6.35 -4.59 -6.73
N VAL A 64 6.71 -5.52 -7.63
CA VAL A 64 5.80 -6.06 -8.64
C VAL A 64 5.53 -7.51 -8.30
N THR A 65 4.30 -7.84 -7.92
CA THR A 65 3.88 -9.22 -7.66
C THR A 65 3.08 -9.75 -8.83
N VAL A 66 3.48 -10.91 -9.34
CA VAL A 66 2.81 -11.60 -10.46
C VAL A 66 2.20 -12.90 -9.94
N ARG A 67 0.91 -13.09 -10.15
CA ARG A 67 0.19 -14.33 -9.81
C ARG A 67 -0.50 -14.89 -11.04
N ARG A 68 -0.62 -16.21 -11.09
CA ARG A 68 -1.51 -16.87 -12.07
C ARG A 68 -2.92 -16.88 -11.49
N GLU A 69 -3.90 -16.51 -12.33
CA GLU A 69 -5.32 -16.65 -12.06
C GLU A 69 -5.93 -17.74 -12.94
N GLU A 70 -7.21 -18.00 -12.72
CA GLU A 70 -7.98 -18.91 -13.59
C GLU A 70 -8.02 -18.41 -15.03
N LYS A 71 -8.26 -19.30 -15.98
CA LYS A 71 -8.35 -19.02 -17.44
C LYS A 71 -7.09 -18.38 -18.02
N ASP A 72 -5.90 -18.84 -17.59
CA ASP A 72 -4.59 -18.36 -18.08
C ASP A 72 -4.38 -16.84 -17.97
N GLN A 73 -5.07 -16.20 -17.02
CA GLN A 73 -4.84 -14.79 -16.71
C GLN A 73 -3.66 -14.65 -15.74
N LEU A 74 -2.91 -13.58 -15.91
CA LEU A 74 -1.89 -13.11 -14.96
C LEU A 74 -2.40 -11.87 -14.26
N ARG A 75 -2.45 -11.92 -12.93
CA ARG A 75 -2.68 -10.75 -12.09
C ARG A 75 -1.34 -10.13 -11.74
N VAL A 76 -1.18 -8.88 -12.07
CA VAL A 76 -0.01 -8.06 -11.73
C VAL A 76 -0.41 -7.00 -10.73
N GLU A 77 0.23 -7.03 -9.59
CA GLU A 77 0.11 -6.01 -8.56
C GLU A 77 1.41 -5.22 -8.50
N THR A 78 1.34 -3.91 -8.59
CA THR A 78 2.50 -3.02 -8.49
C THR A 78 2.29 -2.07 -7.31
N THR A 79 3.23 -2.06 -6.37
CA THR A 79 3.23 -1.16 -5.22
C THR A 79 4.51 -0.34 -5.23
N ILE A 80 4.40 0.98 -5.13
CA ILE A 80 5.52 1.92 -4.97
C ILE A 80 5.42 2.58 -3.60
N SER A 81 6.51 2.53 -2.83
CA SER A 81 6.63 3.13 -1.51
C SER A 81 7.64 4.27 -1.55
N VAL A 82 7.23 5.45 -1.10
CA VAL A 82 8.10 6.64 -1.00
C VAL A 82 7.66 7.51 0.17
N GLY A 83 8.59 7.83 1.08
CA GLY A 83 8.31 8.72 2.23
C GLY A 83 7.07 8.31 3.06
N GLY A 84 6.84 7.00 3.26
CA GLY A 84 5.67 6.47 3.96
C GLY A 84 4.35 6.55 3.18
N THR A 85 4.37 6.99 1.92
CA THR A 85 3.22 6.97 1.02
C THR A 85 3.28 5.75 0.12
N LEU A 86 2.15 5.06 -0.04
CA LEU A 86 2.02 3.88 -0.90
C LEU A 86 1.12 4.20 -2.10
N PHE A 87 1.64 3.91 -3.29
CA PHE A 87 0.87 3.86 -4.53
C PHE A 87 0.70 2.40 -4.91
N ARG A 88 -0.53 1.98 -5.20
CA ARG A 88 -0.81 0.59 -5.55
C ARG A 88 -1.78 0.54 -6.73
N ALA A 89 -1.48 -0.33 -7.67
CA ALA A 89 -2.38 -0.72 -8.73
C ALA A 89 -2.33 -2.23 -8.94
N GLU A 90 -3.45 -2.80 -9.37
CA GLU A 90 -3.61 -4.22 -9.61
C GLU A 90 -4.44 -4.39 -10.88
N GLU A 91 -3.94 -5.18 -11.82
CA GLU A 91 -4.58 -5.45 -13.09
C GLU A 91 -4.38 -6.90 -13.52
N SER A 92 -5.37 -7.45 -14.24
CA SER A 92 -5.32 -8.80 -14.78
C SER A 92 -5.32 -8.77 -16.30
N SER A 93 -4.49 -9.61 -16.93
CA SER A 93 -4.42 -9.77 -18.38
C SER A 93 -3.81 -11.13 -18.74
N SER A 94 -4.07 -11.63 -19.92
CA SER A 94 -3.38 -12.82 -20.47
C SER A 94 -1.87 -12.60 -20.67
N GLU A 95 -1.43 -11.34 -20.79
CA GLU A 95 -0.02 -10.99 -20.98
C GLU A 95 0.47 -10.08 -19.83
N PHE A 96 1.63 -10.43 -19.27
CA PHE A 96 2.31 -9.62 -18.25
C PHE A 96 2.52 -8.16 -18.67
N LYS A 97 2.94 -7.95 -19.93
CA LYS A 97 3.20 -6.63 -20.50
C LYS A 97 1.98 -5.72 -20.42
N ASN A 98 0.80 -6.22 -20.74
CA ASN A 98 -0.44 -5.46 -20.78
C ASN A 98 -0.90 -5.12 -19.36
N ALA A 99 -0.90 -6.10 -18.45
CA ALA A 99 -1.25 -5.87 -17.04
C ALA A 99 -0.31 -4.86 -16.38
N LEU A 100 1.01 -5.03 -16.53
CA LEU A 100 2.00 -4.10 -15.99
C LEU A 100 1.83 -2.68 -16.56
N THR A 101 1.56 -2.55 -17.87
CA THR A 101 1.39 -1.23 -18.49
C THR A 101 0.20 -0.49 -17.87
N ARG A 102 -0.93 -1.17 -17.67
CA ARG A 102 -2.11 -0.60 -17.01
C ARG A 102 -1.84 -0.22 -15.55
N CYS A 103 -1.16 -1.08 -14.77
CA CYS A 103 -0.74 -0.75 -13.41
C CYS A 103 0.08 0.55 -13.38
N VAL A 104 1.04 0.69 -14.29
CA VAL A 104 1.90 1.87 -14.40
C VAL A 104 1.10 3.13 -14.76
N GLU A 105 0.11 3.05 -15.64
CA GLU A 105 -0.79 4.17 -16.00
C GLU A 105 -1.66 4.60 -14.83
N LEU A 106 -2.22 3.63 -14.08
CA LEU A 106 -3.02 3.90 -12.88
C LEU A 106 -2.20 4.59 -11.80
N ILE A 107 -0.99 4.10 -11.53
CA ILE A 107 -0.09 4.70 -10.54
C ILE A 107 0.31 6.11 -10.97
N GLU A 108 0.60 6.34 -12.25
CA GLU A 108 0.89 7.69 -12.75
C GLU A 108 -0.29 8.63 -12.55
N GLY A 109 -1.51 8.15 -12.76
CA GLY A 109 -2.73 8.89 -12.46
C GLY A 109 -2.86 9.25 -10.98
N GLN A 110 -2.55 8.31 -10.08
CA GLN A 110 -2.54 8.53 -8.63
C GLN A 110 -1.49 9.57 -8.22
N ILE A 111 -0.29 9.49 -8.76
CA ILE A 111 0.80 10.45 -8.50
C ILE A 111 0.38 11.85 -8.95
N ARG A 112 -0.13 12.00 -10.18
CA ARG A 112 -0.57 13.30 -10.70
C ARG A 112 -1.66 13.95 -9.87
N LYS A 113 -2.66 13.16 -9.43
CA LYS A 113 -3.76 13.64 -8.56
C LYS A 113 -3.27 14.06 -7.18
N ASN A 114 -2.20 13.45 -6.69
CA ASN A 114 -1.68 13.69 -5.34
C ASN A 114 -0.36 14.49 -5.33
N LYS A 115 0.06 15.05 -6.46
CA LYS A 115 1.36 15.72 -6.60
C LYS A 115 1.61 16.78 -5.52
N THR A 116 0.71 17.72 -5.35
CA THR A 116 0.84 18.79 -4.35
C THR A 116 0.93 18.26 -2.92
N ARG A 117 0.15 17.22 -2.60
CA ARG A 117 0.19 16.55 -1.29
C ARG A 117 1.50 15.83 -1.04
N LEU A 118 2.04 15.18 -2.07
CA LEU A 118 3.33 14.48 -2.00
C LEU A 118 4.45 15.47 -1.77
N GLU A 119 4.50 16.56 -2.51
CA GLU A 119 5.50 17.60 -2.36
C GLU A 119 5.47 18.21 -0.95
N LYS A 120 4.28 18.46 -0.38
CA LYS A 120 4.12 18.92 1.00
C LYS A 120 4.63 17.87 2.00
N ARG A 121 4.23 16.61 1.87
CA ARG A 121 4.64 15.52 2.78
C ARG A 121 6.15 15.24 2.71
N MET A 122 6.72 15.23 1.53
CA MET A 122 8.17 15.04 1.37
C MET A 122 8.94 16.18 2.05
N LYS A 123 8.56 17.44 1.85
CA LYS A 123 9.15 18.59 2.55
C LYS A 123 9.03 18.48 4.07
N THR A 124 7.89 18.00 4.58
CA THR A 124 7.66 17.87 6.04
C THR A 124 8.47 16.71 6.62
N SER A 125 8.68 15.61 5.90
CA SER A 125 9.52 14.49 6.38
C SER A 125 11.00 14.87 6.46
N PHE A 126 11.49 15.72 5.56
CA PHE A 126 12.86 16.26 5.62
C PHE A 126 13.01 17.31 6.72
N ALA A 127 12.04 18.24 6.84
CA ALA A 127 12.04 19.23 7.91
C ALA A 127 11.91 18.59 9.31
N ALA A 128 11.20 17.47 9.44
CA ALA A 128 11.12 16.73 10.71
C ALA A 128 12.43 16.01 11.06
N ALA A 129 13.22 15.60 10.08
CA ALA A 129 14.56 15.06 10.31
C ALA A 129 15.57 16.14 10.74
N GLU A 130 15.42 17.38 10.24
CA GLU A 130 16.21 18.55 10.67
C GLU A 130 15.67 19.19 11.96
N ALA A 131 14.35 19.21 12.17
CA ALA A 131 13.70 19.84 13.34
C ALA A 131 13.73 18.97 14.61
N ALA A 132 14.22 17.74 14.57
CA ALA A 132 14.57 16.99 15.79
C ALA A 132 15.67 17.67 16.63
N MET A 133 16.21 18.81 16.18
CA MET A 133 17.18 19.64 16.89
C MET A 133 16.68 21.05 17.28
N ALA A 134 15.42 21.42 17.02
CA ALA A 134 14.90 22.75 17.41
C ALA A 134 13.48 22.66 17.95
N VAL A 135 13.33 23.08 19.20
CA VAL A 135 12.11 23.12 20.00
C VAL A 135 11.16 24.19 19.46
N ASP A 136 9.86 23.83 19.50
CA ASP A 136 8.71 24.75 19.60
C ASP A 136 8.26 25.52 18.35
N SER A 137 7.33 24.89 17.63
CA SER A 137 6.15 25.59 17.06
C SER A 137 5.10 24.54 16.67
N ALA A 138 3.95 24.61 17.33
CA ALA A 138 2.79 23.80 16.99
C ALA A 138 2.38 24.01 15.53
N PRO A 139 2.10 22.96 14.75
CA PRO A 139 1.60 23.13 13.39
C PRO A 139 0.21 23.74 13.44
N VAL A 140 0.06 24.90 12.80
CA VAL A 140 -1.23 25.51 12.49
C VAL A 140 -2.04 24.50 11.67
N PRO A 141 -3.29 24.15 12.03
CA PRO A 141 -4.12 23.28 11.22
C PRO A 141 -4.43 24.01 9.90
N GLU A 142 -3.81 23.61 8.81
CA GLU A 142 -4.25 24.03 7.48
C GLU A 142 -5.66 23.49 7.25
N GLU A 143 -6.60 24.35 6.84
CA GLU A 143 -7.98 24.00 6.48
C GLU A 143 -7.93 22.84 5.48
N GLY A 144 -8.43 21.67 5.91
CA GLY A 144 -8.25 20.43 5.20
C GLY A 144 -9.11 20.37 3.95
N GLU A 145 -8.51 19.95 2.85
CA GLU A 145 -9.15 19.58 1.58
C GLU A 145 -10.24 18.47 1.74
N PHE A 146 -10.43 17.98 2.96
CA PHE A 146 -11.42 16.97 3.34
C PHE A 146 -12.28 17.43 4.50
N GLU A 147 -13.60 17.37 4.30
CA GLU A 147 -14.55 17.49 5.40
C GLU A 147 -14.49 16.25 6.30
N ILE A 148 -13.92 16.38 7.48
CA ILE A 148 -13.83 15.31 8.47
C ILE A 148 -14.93 15.45 9.49
N ARG A 149 -15.92 14.55 9.47
CA ARG A 149 -16.97 14.45 10.48
C ARG A 149 -16.58 13.44 11.55
N LYS A 150 -16.31 13.93 12.76
CA LYS A 150 -16.02 13.08 13.90
C LYS A 150 -17.31 12.44 14.42
N LYS A 151 -17.32 11.10 14.51
CA LYS A 151 -18.37 10.35 15.20
C LYS A 151 -17.75 9.59 16.37
N THR A 152 -18.43 9.60 17.50
CA THR A 152 -18.07 8.83 18.69
C THR A 152 -19.15 7.77 18.92
N PHE A 153 -18.75 6.54 19.18
CA PHE A 153 -19.66 5.42 19.48
C PHE A 153 -19.06 4.56 20.59
N LEU A 154 -19.94 3.91 21.34
CA LEU A 154 -19.53 2.93 22.35
C LEU A 154 -19.19 1.62 21.65
N MET A 155 -17.96 1.15 21.81
CA MET A 155 -17.57 -0.18 21.39
C MET A 155 -17.99 -1.19 22.48
N LYS A 156 -18.55 -2.31 22.04
CA LYS A 156 -18.81 -3.48 22.88
C LYS A 156 -17.92 -4.60 22.38
N PRO A 157 -17.33 -5.39 23.29
CA PRO A 157 -16.62 -6.60 22.88
C PRO A 157 -17.56 -7.55 22.12
N MET A 158 -17.11 -8.05 20.97
CA MET A 158 -17.86 -8.99 20.13
C MET A 158 -16.93 -9.88 19.32
N THR A 159 -17.45 -10.97 18.78
CA THR A 159 -16.68 -11.85 17.88
C THR A 159 -16.58 -11.24 16.47
N PRO A 160 -15.59 -11.67 15.64
CA PRO A 160 -15.50 -11.26 14.25
C PRO A 160 -16.79 -11.52 13.44
N GLU A 161 -17.48 -12.63 13.68
CA GLU A 161 -18.73 -12.99 13.03
C GLU A 161 -19.86 -12.02 13.38
N GLU A 162 -19.96 -11.64 14.66
CA GLU A 162 -20.93 -10.65 15.14
C GLU A 162 -20.63 -9.27 14.53
N ALA A 163 -19.35 -8.89 14.44
CA ALA A 163 -18.93 -7.65 13.82
C ALA A 163 -19.27 -7.61 12.33
N ILE A 164 -19.13 -8.72 11.60
CA ILE A 164 -19.56 -8.87 10.20
C ILE A 164 -21.08 -8.69 10.10
N LEU A 165 -21.85 -9.30 11.00
CA LEU A 165 -23.31 -9.16 11.02
C LEU A 165 -23.72 -7.70 11.26
N GLN A 166 -23.13 -7.03 12.23
CA GLN A 166 -23.38 -5.61 12.52
C GLN A 166 -23.01 -4.72 11.33
N MET A 167 -21.86 -4.96 10.71
CA MET A 167 -21.43 -4.26 9.49
C MET A 167 -22.48 -4.37 8.38
N ASN A 168 -23.01 -5.57 8.16
CA ASN A 168 -24.01 -5.81 7.12
C ASN A 168 -25.35 -5.15 7.43
N LEU A 169 -25.82 -5.22 8.68
CA LEU A 169 -27.06 -4.58 9.14
C LEU A 169 -27.01 -3.07 9.00
N LEU A 170 -25.85 -2.45 9.23
CA LEU A 170 -25.63 -1.01 9.08
C LEU A 170 -25.37 -0.59 7.64
N GLY A 171 -25.26 -1.52 6.70
CA GLY A 171 -24.94 -1.24 5.30
C GLY A 171 -23.51 -0.68 5.09
N HIS A 172 -22.62 -0.94 6.03
CA HIS A 172 -21.24 -0.47 5.96
C HIS A 172 -20.35 -1.43 5.16
N THR A 173 -19.22 -0.94 4.69
CA THR A 173 -18.19 -1.74 4.01
C THR A 173 -17.05 -2.15 4.94
N PHE A 174 -16.97 -1.56 6.12
CA PHE A 174 -16.05 -1.91 7.21
C PHE A 174 -16.71 -1.65 8.57
N TYR A 175 -16.20 -2.29 9.60
CA TYR A 175 -16.66 -2.12 10.98
C TYR A 175 -15.49 -2.29 11.95
N VAL A 176 -15.38 -1.34 12.91
CA VAL A 176 -14.35 -1.37 13.96
C VAL A 176 -15.00 -1.93 15.22
N PHE A 177 -14.35 -2.88 15.89
CA PHE A 177 -14.86 -3.52 17.10
C PHE A 177 -13.70 -3.92 18.02
N GLU A 178 -14.02 -4.20 19.25
CA GLU A 178 -13.15 -4.83 20.23
C GLU A 178 -13.38 -6.34 20.18
N ASP A 179 -12.31 -7.11 19.96
CA ASP A 179 -12.41 -8.57 19.93
C ASP A 179 -12.63 -9.10 21.34
N ALA A 180 -13.69 -9.89 21.51
CA ALA A 180 -14.08 -10.45 22.81
C ALA A 180 -13.07 -11.45 23.38
N GLU A 181 -12.21 -12.05 22.54
CA GLU A 181 -11.23 -13.04 22.98
C GLU A 181 -9.98 -12.39 23.57
N ASN A 182 -9.49 -11.31 22.97
CA ASN A 182 -8.20 -10.71 23.33
C ASN A 182 -8.30 -9.23 23.75
N GLY A 183 -9.46 -8.60 23.65
CA GLY A 183 -9.67 -7.19 23.98
C GLY A 183 -8.97 -6.23 23.03
N GLU A 184 -8.58 -6.67 21.85
CA GLU A 184 -7.90 -5.85 20.86
C GLU A 184 -8.88 -5.16 19.91
N MET A 185 -8.53 -3.94 19.50
CA MET A 185 -9.32 -3.22 18.51
C MET A 185 -9.05 -3.79 17.11
N CYS A 186 -10.05 -4.41 16.52
CA CYS A 186 -10.00 -5.06 15.21
C CYS A 186 -10.89 -4.35 14.19
N VAL A 187 -10.67 -4.63 12.90
CA VAL A 187 -11.49 -4.12 11.80
C VAL A 187 -11.88 -5.26 10.87
N VAL A 188 -13.18 -5.49 10.70
CA VAL A 188 -13.70 -6.34 9.62
C VAL A 188 -14.06 -5.47 8.40
N TYR A 189 -13.88 -6.01 7.20
CA TYR A 189 -14.20 -5.29 5.96
C TYR A 189 -14.65 -6.23 4.84
N LYS A 190 -15.49 -5.73 3.94
CA LYS A 190 -15.91 -6.45 2.73
C LYS A 190 -14.79 -6.46 1.69
N ARG A 191 -14.52 -7.62 1.10
CA ARG A 191 -13.61 -7.79 -0.03
C ARG A 191 -14.40 -7.82 -1.34
N ASN A 192 -13.75 -7.41 -2.45
CA ASN A 192 -14.39 -7.38 -3.78
C ASN A 192 -14.90 -8.76 -4.26
N ALA A 193 -14.29 -9.86 -3.77
CA ALA A 193 -14.69 -11.23 -4.11
C ALA A 193 -15.89 -11.77 -3.27
N GLY A 194 -16.59 -10.90 -2.53
CA GLY A 194 -17.74 -11.30 -1.71
C GLY A 194 -17.37 -11.96 -0.37
N SER A 195 -16.09 -12.11 -0.05
CA SER A 195 -15.58 -12.54 1.25
C SER A 195 -15.34 -11.38 2.20
N TYR A 196 -14.96 -11.69 3.44
CA TYR A 196 -14.61 -10.69 4.44
C TYR A 196 -13.13 -10.77 4.80
N GLY A 197 -12.55 -9.68 5.25
CA GLY A 197 -11.20 -9.62 5.80
C GLY A 197 -11.24 -9.11 7.23
N LEU A 198 -10.33 -9.60 8.06
CA LEU A 198 -10.09 -9.15 9.43
C LEU A 198 -8.70 -8.50 9.50
N ILE A 199 -8.64 -7.29 10.03
CA ILE A 199 -7.40 -6.58 10.35
C ILE A 199 -7.23 -6.60 11.86
N VAL A 200 -6.18 -7.24 12.34
CA VAL A 200 -5.76 -7.23 13.74
C VAL A 200 -4.53 -6.34 13.84
N PRO A 201 -4.49 -5.35 14.75
CA PRO A 201 -3.31 -4.54 14.95
C PRO A 201 -2.20 -5.38 15.58
N ASP A 202 -1.01 -5.37 14.96
CA ASP A 202 0.18 -5.98 15.55
C ASP A 202 0.80 -4.97 16.53
N LYS A 203 0.79 -5.30 17.81
CA LYS A 203 1.52 -4.55 18.85
C LYS A 203 2.97 -5.00 18.79
N GLN A 204 3.78 -4.40 17.92
CA GLN A 204 5.22 -4.52 18.06
C GLN A 204 5.59 -4.03 19.46
N LYS A 205 6.11 -4.94 20.30
CA LYS A 205 6.73 -4.55 21.57
C LYS A 205 7.87 -3.57 21.24
N ALA A 206 7.69 -2.33 21.70
CA ALA A 206 8.76 -1.33 21.71
C ALA A 206 9.94 -1.81 22.57
#